data_ba8842d0c776dd5840228135ddb23a4a
#
_entry.id   ba8842d0c776dd5840228135ddb23a4a
#
_cell.length_a   1.000
_cell.length_b   1.000
_cell.length_c   1.000
_cell.angle_alpha   90.00
_cell.angle_beta   90.00
_cell.angle_gamma   90.00
#
_symmetry.space_group_name_H-M   'P 1'
#
loop_
_entity.id
_entity.type
_entity.pdbx_description
1 polymer ?
#
loop_
_entity_poly.entity_id
_entity_poly.type
_entity_poly.pdbx_seq_one_letter_code
_entity_poly.pdbx_strand_id
1 'polypeptide(L)'
;MDKMRVYLDNCCYNRPYDEQVQLRIRLETEAKLHVQDLMHLRVVEYAWSGVLDYEVGNSPYQEQIEDIMRWKLWATVDIPLDYGLIARGEQIMTSGVKQLDALHLACAEAAGCNWFLTTDGGILKKIRTLGTLKIANPIDFIMEPRI
;
A
#
# COMPACT_ATOMS: atom_id res chain seq x y z
N MET A 1 4.57 4.41 23.15
CA MET A 1 4.17 3.33 22.25
C MET A 1 4.31 3.77 20.80
N ASP A 2 4.90 2.93 20.01
CA ASP A 2 5.06 3.24 18.59
C ASP A 2 3.72 3.21 17.88
N LYS A 3 3.52 4.15 16.97
CA LYS A 3 2.32 4.16 16.14
C LYS A 3 2.41 3.03 15.13
N MET A 4 1.27 2.47 14.77
CA MET A 4 1.14 1.54 13.67
C MET A 4 1.53 2.22 12.36
N ARG A 5 2.31 1.53 11.53
CA ARG A 5 2.73 2.05 10.23
C ARG A 5 2.17 1.17 9.11
N VAL A 6 1.57 1.80 8.10
CA VAL A 6 0.94 1.11 6.98
C VAL A 6 1.64 1.48 5.67
N TYR A 7 1.51 0.58 4.70
CA TYR A 7 1.90 0.82 3.31
C TYR A 7 0.67 0.56 2.45
N LEU A 8 0.22 1.58 1.72
CA LEU A 8 -0.88 1.44 0.77
C LEU A 8 -0.32 1.11 -0.60
N ASP A 9 -0.74 -0.02 -1.17
CA ASP A 9 -0.43 -0.38 -2.54
C ASP A 9 -1.09 0.62 -3.51
N ASN A 10 -0.52 0.78 -4.69
CA ASN A 10 -1.03 1.70 -5.71
C ASN A 10 -2.51 1.47 -6.03
N CYS A 11 -2.95 0.22 -6.07
CA CYS A 11 -4.35 -0.11 -6.32
C CYS A 11 -5.28 0.51 -5.27
N CYS A 12 -4.84 0.65 -4.02
CA CYS A 12 -5.61 1.33 -2.97
C CYS A 12 -5.74 2.83 -3.27
N TYR A 13 -4.65 3.47 -3.66
CA TYR A 13 -4.70 4.90 -4.02
C TYR A 13 -5.61 5.16 -5.21
N ASN A 14 -5.70 4.22 -6.15
CA ASN A 14 -6.52 4.36 -7.36
C ASN A 14 -7.99 4.02 -7.15
N ARG A 15 -8.36 3.31 -6.08
CA ARG A 15 -9.73 2.80 -5.88
C ARG A 15 -10.83 3.87 -5.99
N PRO A 16 -10.67 5.08 -5.44
CA PRO A 16 -11.69 6.12 -5.57
C PRO A 16 -11.94 6.59 -7.01
N TYR A 17 -10.98 6.37 -7.91
CA TYR A 17 -11.11 6.73 -9.33
C TYR A 17 -11.66 5.60 -10.19
N ASP A 18 -11.78 4.38 -9.62
CA ASP A 18 -12.37 3.26 -10.30
C ASP A 18 -13.89 3.41 -10.37
N GLU A 19 -14.51 2.71 -11.33
CA GLU A 19 -15.95 2.73 -11.46
C GLU A 19 -16.61 2.09 -10.24
N GLN A 20 -17.54 2.82 -9.60
CA GLN A 20 -18.12 2.44 -8.30
C GLN A 20 -19.39 1.61 -8.42
N VAL A 21 -19.56 0.85 -9.51
CA VAL A 21 -20.74 0.03 -9.75
C VAL A 21 -20.78 -1.21 -8.85
N GLN A 22 -19.64 -1.88 -8.68
CA GLN A 22 -19.55 -3.08 -7.86
C GLN A 22 -19.48 -2.72 -6.37
N LEU A 23 -20.27 -3.44 -5.56
CA LEU A 23 -20.28 -3.22 -4.12
C LEU A 23 -18.88 -3.37 -3.50
N ARG A 24 -18.12 -4.37 -3.92
CA ARG A 24 -16.77 -4.60 -3.41
C ARG A 24 -15.88 -3.37 -3.61
N ILE A 25 -15.92 -2.75 -4.79
CA ILE A 25 -15.12 -1.58 -5.11
C ILE A 25 -15.53 -0.41 -4.23
N ARG A 26 -16.83 -0.21 -4.02
CA ARG A 26 -17.32 0.85 -3.13
C ARG A 26 -16.85 0.64 -1.70
N LEU A 27 -16.93 -0.59 -1.19
CA LEU A 27 -16.48 -0.91 0.16
C LEU A 27 -14.98 -0.71 0.32
N GLU A 28 -14.19 -1.11 -0.67
CA GLU A 28 -12.74 -0.90 -0.67
C GLU A 28 -12.39 0.59 -0.74
N THR A 29 -13.15 1.37 -1.52
CA THR A 29 -12.99 2.82 -1.58
C THR A 29 -13.25 3.47 -0.22
N GLU A 30 -14.37 3.10 0.42
CA GLU A 30 -14.71 3.64 1.75
C GLU A 30 -13.65 3.26 2.79
N ALA A 31 -13.19 2.01 2.76
CA ALA A 31 -12.16 1.55 3.68
C ALA A 31 -10.85 2.31 3.49
N LYS A 32 -10.42 2.50 2.24
CA LYS A 32 -9.20 3.23 1.91
C LYS A 32 -9.30 4.70 2.35
N LEU A 33 -10.44 5.33 2.13
CA LEU A 33 -10.64 6.72 2.57
C LEU A 33 -10.57 6.82 4.10
N HIS A 34 -11.11 5.82 4.81
CA HIS A 34 -11.00 5.78 6.27
C HIS A 34 -9.54 5.64 6.71
N VAL A 35 -8.76 4.78 6.06
CA VAL A 35 -7.33 4.65 6.33
C VAL A 35 -6.62 5.99 6.12
N GLN A 36 -6.92 6.69 5.03
CA GLN A 36 -6.33 8.00 4.75
C GLN A 36 -6.72 9.05 5.78
N ASP A 37 -7.93 9.00 6.33
CA ASP A 37 -8.31 9.87 7.44
C ASP A 37 -7.40 9.61 8.65
N LEU A 38 -7.14 8.34 8.98
CA LEU A 38 -6.25 7.98 10.07
C LEU A 38 -4.81 8.45 9.80
N MET A 39 -4.36 8.38 8.57
CA MET A 39 -3.05 8.88 8.15
C MET A 39 -2.98 10.40 8.31
N HIS A 40 -4.01 11.10 7.84
CA HIS A 40 -4.08 12.56 7.94
C HIS A 40 -4.12 13.04 9.39
N LEU A 41 -4.85 12.34 10.25
CA LEU A 41 -4.94 12.64 11.68
C LEU A 41 -3.73 12.15 12.46
N ARG A 42 -2.79 11.49 11.80
CA ARG A 42 -1.59 10.91 12.40
C ARG A 42 -1.87 9.88 13.48
N VAL A 43 -3.00 9.20 13.39
CA VAL A 43 -3.33 8.03 14.22
C VAL A 43 -2.48 6.85 13.78
N VAL A 44 -2.24 6.72 12.47
CA VAL A 44 -1.30 5.76 11.90
C VAL A 44 -0.24 6.51 11.10
N GLU A 45 0.97 5.96 11.08
CA GLU A 45 2.02 6.41 10.19
C GLU A 45 1.91 5.67 8.86
N TYR A 46 2.55 6.18 7.81
CA TYR A 46 2.58 5.46 6.55
C TYR A 46 3.87 5.70 5.79
N ALA A 47 4.19 4.75 4.93
CA ALA A 47 5.38 4.79 4.10
C ALA A 47 5.01 5.09 2.65
N TRP A 48 5.92 5.74 1.97
CA TRP A 48 5.94 5.93 0.53
C TRP A 48 7.19 5.26 -0.03
N SER A 49 7.28 5.08 -1.35
CA SER A 49 8.45 4.46 -1.96
C SER A 49 8.68 4.93 -3.39
N GLY A 50 9.90 4.71 -3.90
CA GLY A 50 10.22 4.92 -5.31
C GLY A 50 9.39 4.06 -6.25
N VAL A 51 8.93 2.89 -5.79
CA VAL A 51 8.05 2.03 -6.58
C VAL A 51 6.68 2.69 -6.75
N LEU A 52 6.16 3.34 -5.69
CA LEU A 52 4.92 4.12 -5.80
C LEU A 52 5.10 5.30 -6.75
N ASP A 53 6.23 6.02 -6.69
CA ASP A 53 6.53 7.09 -7.65
C ASP A 53 6.40 6.59 -9.08
N TYR A 54 6.98 5.42 -9.36
CA TYR A 54 6.96 4.83 -10.69
C TYR A 54 5.53 4.46 -11.12
N GLU A 55 4.80 3.73 -10.30
CA GLU A 55 3.45 3.27 -10.65
C GLU A 55 2.45 4.43 -10.76
N VAL A 56 2.45 5.34 -9.80
CA VAL A 56 1.56 6.49 -9.82
C VAL A 56 1.86 7.37 -11.04
N GLY A 57 3.15 7.57 -11.34
CA GLY A 57 3.58 8.38 -12.48
C GLY A 57 3.19 7.80 -13.84
N ASN A 58 2.90 6.50 -13.91
CA ASN A 58 2.49 5.85 -15.16
C ASN A 58 1.01 6.01 -15.47
N SER A 59 0.22 6.61 -14.58
CA SER A 59 -1.20 6.86 -14.86
C SER A 59 -1.34 7.83 -16.03
N PRO A 60 -2.31 7.61 -16.95
CA PRO A 60 -2.57 8.57 -18.03
C PRO A 60 -3.36 9.80 -17.57
N TYR A 61 -3.77 9.86 -16.30
CA TYR A 61 -4.63 10.91 -15.76
C TYR A 61 -3.84 11.82 -14.83
N GLN A 62 -3.47 13.02 -15.34
CA GLN A 62 -2.62 13.96 -14.60
C GLN A 62 -3.23 14.40 -13.26
N GLU A 63 -4.54 14.61 -13.21
CA GLU A 63 -5.21 15.00 -11.97
C GLU A 63 -5.08 13.92 -10.88
N GLN A 64 -5.19 12.65 -11.27
CA GLN A 64 -5.03 11.53 -10.34
C GLN A 64 -3.59 11.47 -9.82
N ILE A 65 -2.61 11.67 -10.71
CA ILE A 65 -1.20 11.68 -10.31
C ILE A 65 -0.98 12.77 -9.25
N GLU A 66 -1.45 13.98 -9.49
CA GLU A 66 -1.27 15.11 -8.58
C GLU A 66 -1.92 14.86 -7.23
N ASP A 67 -3.16 14.36 -7.23
CA ASP A 67 -3.89 14.07 -5.99
C ASP A 67 -3.19 12.99 -5.16
N ILE A 68 -2.74 11.92 -5.80
CA ILE A 68 -2.09 10.82 -5.10
C ILE A 68 -0.70 11.23 -4.61
N MET A 69 0.06 11.96 -5.42
CA MET A 69 1.41 12.39 -5.04
C MET A 69 1.45 13.34 -3.84
N ARG A 70 0.34 13.99 -3.52
CA ARG A 70 0.26 14.80 -2.28
C ARG A 70 0.54 13.96 -1.03
N TRP A 71 0.14 12.70 -1.04
CA TRP A 71 0.35 11.80 0.10
C TRP A 71 1.83 11.51 0.34
N LYS A 72 2.65 11.58 -0.71
CA LYS A 72 4.10 11.44 -0.58
C LYS A 72 4.69 12.50 0.35
N LEU A 73 4.18 13.72 0.29
CA LEU A 73 4.72 14.85 1.07
C LEU A 73 4.57 14.65 2.58
N TRP A 74 3.54 13.92 3.01
CA TRP A 74 3.23 13.71 4.44
C TRP A 74 3.63 12.33 4.94
N ALA A 75 4.26 11.53 4.10
CA ALA A 75 4.68 10.18 4.49
C ALA A 75 5.72 10.26 5.60
N THR A 76 5.62 9.34 6.56
CA THR A 76 6.57 9.25 7.66
C THR A 76 7.95 8.85 7.16
N VAL A 77 7.98 7.97 6.17
CA VAL A 77 9.22 7.52 5.53
C VAL A 77 8.98 7.32 4.05
N ASP A 78 9.99 7.66 3.24
CA ASP A 78 9.99 7.46 1.80
C ASP A 78 11.22 6.61 1.46
N ILE A 79 10.96 5.39 0.98
CA ILE A 79 12.03 4.42 0.71
C ILE A 79 12.45 4.53 -0.75
N PRO A 80 13.67 4.98 -1.03
CA PRO A 80 14.19 4.95 -2.39
C PRO A 80 14.48 3.51 -2.82
N LEU A 81 14.22 3.20 -4.08
CA LEU A 81 14.52 1.88 -4.63
C LEU A 81 16.04 1.74 -4.80
N ASP A 82 16.61 0.67 -4.26
CA ASP A 82 18.03 0.36 -4.39
C ASP A 82 18.22 -1.12 -4.76
N TYR A 83 19.48 -1.51 -4.97
CA TYR A 83 19.80 -2.87 -5.36
C TYR A 83 19.45 -3.90 -4.27
N GLY A 84 19.58 -3.53 -3.01
CA GLY A 84 19.21 -4.40 -1.90
C GLY A 84 17.72 -4.71 -1.89
N LEU A 85 16.88 -3.72 -2.17
CA LEU A 85 15.43 -3.90 -2.28
C LEU A 85 15.07 -4.75 -3.49
N ILE A 86 15.74 -4.57 -4.62
CA ILE A 86 15.53 -5.39 -5.81
C ILE A 86 15.85 -6.85 -5.50
N ALA A 87 16.98 -7.12 -4.83
CA ALA A 87 17.36 -8.47 -4.44
C ALA A 87 16.33 -9.08 -3.48
N ARG A 88 15.85 -8.29 -2.51
CA ARG A 88 14.79 -8.74 -1.58
C ARG A 88 13.50 -9.05 -2.33
N GLY A 89 13.14 -8.22 -3.30
CA GLY A 89 11.98 -8.44 -4.16
C GLY A 89 12.07 -9.77 -4.91
N GLU A 90 13.25 -10.11 -5.43
CA GLU A 90 13.47 -11.40 -6.12
C GLU A 90 13.21 -12.58 -5.18
N GLN A 91 13.62 -12.48 -3.92
CA GLN A 91 13.33 -13.51 -2.92
C GLN A 91 11.82 -13.62 -2.66
N ILE A 92 11.13 -12.50 -2.55
CA ILE A 92 9.69 -12.47 -2.30
C ILE A 92 8.92 -13.07 -3.48
N MET A 93 9.42 -12.90 -4.70
CA MET A 93 8.81 -13.49 -5.90
C MET A 93 8.69 -15.02 -5.82
N THR A 94 9.48 -15.67 -5.00
CA THR A 94 9.38 -17.12 -4.82
C THR A 94 8.03 -17.55 -4.24
N SER A 95 7.29 -16.65 -3.61
CA SER A 95 5.91 -16.90 -3.14
C SER A 95 4.89 -16.87 -4.27
N GLY A 96 5.30 -16.47 -5.48
CA GLY A 96 4.45 -16.43 -6.67
C GLY A 96 3.89 -15.05 -6.99
N VAL A 97 4.21 -14.01 -6.23
CA VAL A 97 3.79 -12.65 -6.55
C VAL A 97 4.62 -12.09 -7.70
N LYS A 98 4.04 -11.14 -8.44
CA LYS A 98 4.69 -10.48 -9.57
C LYS A 98 5.82 -9.57 -9.10
N GLN A 99 6.74 -9.25 -10.02
CA GLN A 99 7.93 -8.45 -9.70
C GLN A 99 7.59 -7.12 -9.03
N LEU A 100 6.66 -6.36 -9.60
CA LEU A 100 6.32 -5.03 -9.07
C LEU A 100 5.69 -5.14 -7.69
N ASP A 101 4.81 -6.12 -7.49
CA ASP A 101 4.19 -6.39 -6.20
C ASP A 101 5.25 -6.78 -5.15
N ALA A 102 6.21 -7.60 -5.55
CA ALA A 102 7.31 -8.01 -4.68
C ALA A 102 8.17 -6.82 -4.26
N LEU A 103 8.39 -5.87 -5.16
CA LEU A 103 9.14 -4.64 -4.85
C LEU A 103 8.39 -3.76 -3.85
N HIS A 104 7.07 -3.63 -4.00
CA HIS A 104 6.25 -2.93 -3.00
C HIS A 104 6.36 -3.59 -1.62
N LEU A 105 6.27 -4.91 -1.57
CA LEU A 105 6.38 -5.65 -0.33
C LEU A 105 7.77 -5.48 0.31
N ALA A 106 8.82 -5.50 -0.49
CA ALA A 106 10.18 -5.27 -0.01
C ALA A 106 10.32 -3.86 0.59
N CYS A 107 9.73 -2.86 -0.06
CA CYS A 107 9.75 -1.48 0.45
C CYS A 107 8.98 -1.35 1.76
N ALA A 108 7.81 -1.98 1.86
CA ALA A 108 7.01 -1.97 3.08
C ALA A 108 7.77 -2.62 4.24
N GLU A 109 8.42 -3.73 3.99
CA GLU A 109 9.24 -4.43 4.98
C GLU A 109 10.41 -3.55 5.43
N ALA A 110 11.14 -2.95 4.48
CA ALA A 110 12.28 -2.09 4.77
C ALA A 110 11.88 -0.83 5.53
N ALA A 111 10.67 -0.33 5.30
CA ALA A 111 10.15 0.85 5.99
C ALA A 111 9.66 0.55 7.41
N GLY A 112 9.70 -0.71 7.82
CA GLY A 112 9.24 -1.11 9.15
C GLY A 112 7.72 -1.06 9.30
N CYS A 113 6.98 -1.27 8.21
CA CYS A 113 5.52 -1.25 8.25
C CYS A 113 4.97 -2.48 8.97
N ASN A 114 3.85 -2.28 9.66
CA ASN A 114 3.11 -3.36 10.32
C ASN A 114 2.11 -4.00 9.36
N TRP A 115 1.57 -3.21 8.41
CA TRP A 115 0.55 -3.64 7.47
C TRP A 115 0.88 -3.18 6.05
N PHE A 116 0.69 -4.08 5.11
CA PHE A 116 0.65 -3.80 3.68
C PHE A 116 -0.79 -3.97 3.21
N LEU A 117 -1.40 -2.91 2.70
CA LEU A 117 -2.81 -2.92 2.31
C LEU A 117 -2.93 -2.94 0.79
N THR A 118 -3.66 -3.92 0.28
CA THR A 118 -3.88 -4.09 -1.15
C THR A 118 -5.28 -4.59 -1.44
N THR A 119 -5.82 -4.21 -2.60
CA THR A 119 -7.08 -4.76 -3.12
C THR A 119 -6.84 -5.86 -4.15
N ASP A 120 -5.57 -6.18 -4.44
CA ASP A 120 -5.20 -7.19 -5.43
C ASP A 120 -5.37 -8.60 -4.86
N GLY A 121 -6.41 -9.30 -5.31
CA GLY A 121 -6.68 -10.67 -4.92
C GLY A 121 -5.56 -11.64 -5.29
N GLY A 122 -4.79 -11.33 -6.35
CA GLY A 122 -3.64 -12.13 -6.76
C GLY A 122 -2.55 -12.15 -5.70
N ILE A 123 -2.28 -11.00 -5.06
CA ILE A 123 -1.33 -10.90 -3.95
C ILE A 123 -1.89 -11.64 -2.73
N LEU A 124 -3.14 -11.34 -2.37
CA LEU A 124 -3.76 -11.86 -1.16
C LEU A 124 -3.90 -13.38 -1.13
N LYS A 125 -3.98 -14.01 -2.30
CA LYS A 125 -4.03 -15.48 -2.42
C LYS A 125 -2.67 -16.14 -2.23
N LYS A 126 -1.59 -15.41 -2.43
CA LYS A 126 -0.23 -15.96 -2.45
C LYS A 126 0.56 -15.67 -1.20
N ILE A 127 0.31 -14.53 -0.56
CA ILE A 127 1.09 -14.12 0.61
C ILE A 127 0.21 -13.29 1.56
N ARG A 128 0.24 -13.64 2.84
CA ARG A 128 -0.52 -12.93 3.88
C ARG A 128 0.36 -12.40 5.00
N THR A 129 1.59 -12.90 5.07
CA THR A 129 2.58 -12.41 6.04
C THR A 129 3.96 -12.41 5.41
N LEU A 130 4.78 -11.46 5.82
CA LEU A 130 6.18 -11.39 5.45
C LEU A 130 6.94 -10.92 6.69
N GLY A 131 7.52 -11.87 7.44
CA GLY A 131 8.06 -11.57 8.76
C GLY A 131 6.95 -11.06 9.67
N THR A 132 7.10 -9.85 10.20
CA THR A 132 6.08 -9.20 11.04
C THR A 132 5.07 -8.37 10.23
N LEU A 133 5.30 -8.22 8.94
CA LEU A 133 4.41 -7.47 8.04
C LEU A 133 3.17 -8.32 7.74
N LYS A 134 1.99 -7.77 8.02
CA LYS A 134 0.71 -8.38 7.67
C LYS A 134 0.21 -7.80 6.35
N ILE A 135 -0.36 -8.64 5.50
CA ILE A 135 -0.83 -8.25 4.18
C ILE A 135 -2.33 -8.49 4.13
N ALA A 136 -3.10 -7.44 3.86
CA ALA A 136 -4.56 -7.50 3.96
C ALA A 136 -5.25 -6.51 3.02
N ASN A 137 -6.55 -6.74 2.81
CA ASN A 137 -7.42 -5.76 2.16
C ASN A 137 -7.70 -4.61 3.15
N PRO A 138 -7.84 -3.37 2.67
CA PRO A 138 -8.18 -2.25 3.55
C PRO A 138 -9.44 -2.48 4.39
N ILE A 139 -10.43 -3.22 3.86
CA ILE A 139 -11.65 -3.55 4.60
C ILE A 139 -11.30 -4.34 5.86
N ASP A 140 -10.46 -5.37 5.72
CA ASP A 140 -10.06 -6.19 6.86
C ASP A 140 -9.26 -5.39 7.88
N PHE A 141 -8.42 -4.48 7.39
CA PHE A 141 -7.62 -3.62 8.27
C PHE A 141 -8.48 -2.74 9.16
N ILE A 142 -9.48 -2.05 8.58
CA ILE A 142 -10.33 -1.15 9.38
C ILE A 142 -11.26 -1.89 10.34
N MET A 143 -11.45 -3.19 10.13
CA MET A 143 -12.25 -4.03 11.02
C MET A 143 -11.46 -4.54 12.23
N GLU A 144 -10.15 -4.31 12.27
CA GLU A 144 -9.33 -4.68 13.42
C GLU A 144 -9.75 -3.89 14.67
N PRO A 145 -9.95 -4.57 15.83
CA PRO A 145 -10.48 -3.89 17.02
C PRO A 145 -9.60 -2.75 17.56
N ARG A 146 -8.33 -2.69 17.16
CA ARG A 146 -7.37 -1.70 17.64
C ARG A 146 -7.27 -0.46 16.76
N ILE A 147 -7.98 -0.48 15.65
CA ILE A 147 -8.00 0.61 14.69
C ILE A 147 -9.28 1.42 14.89
#